data_eb5c9c81f5940af5da1493f2615a4356
#
_entry.id   eb5c9c81f5940af5da1493f2615a4356
#
_cell.length_a   1.000
_cell.length_b   1.000
_cell.length_c   1.000
_cell.angle_alpha   90.00
_cell.angle_beta   90.00
_cell.angle_gamma   90.00
#
_symmetry.space_group_name_H-M   'P 1'
#
loop_
_entity.id
_entity.type
_entity.pdbx_description
1 polymer ?
#
loop_
_entity_poly.entity_id
_entity_poly.type
_entity_poly.pdbx_seq_one_letter_code
_entity_poly.pdbx_strand_id
1 'polypeptide(L)'
;MTDQVTVLAVDDQPANLRLLDAVLSPNGYRVITASSGEQALELMHSSGVDLVLLDIVMPGIDGYEVCRRIRSEPSTEFLPVVMITASGEQEKTQAIKAGADDFINKPFHQGELLARVASLARIKRYHDTIAQQAAELAQWNAELETRVQTQLEELQRMNRLRRFLSPQVAELVTNSGDDSILGSHRREIVVVFCDLRGFTSFAESSEPEEVMTVLGEYHATLGELIFRYQGTLERFTGDGLMVFFNDPIPLDEPARRAVEMALAMRDRVETLIESWSRLGHDLGFGVGIAQGFATLGRIGYEGRFDYAAIGSVTNLAARLCAEAGSGQVLVAQRVFSAVESQAVGESVGVLELRGFSRSIRAFNVSSMINSSAEVRS
;
A
#
# COMPACT_ATOMS: atom_id res chain seq x y z
N MET A 1 21.28 -25.55 -23.41
CA MET A 1 22.54 -26.32 -23.68
C MET A 1 22.67 -27.26 -22.51
N THR A 2 22.67 -28.58 -22.76
CA THR A 2 22.90 -29.59 -21.71
C THR A 2 24.36 -29.42 -21.25
N ASP A 3 24.54 -28.85 -20.07
CA ASP A 3 25.90 -28.70 -19.47
C ASP A 3 26.47 -30.12 -19.33
N GLN A 4 27.52 -30.39 -20.10
CA GLN A 4 28.21 -31.64 -20.09
C GLN A 4 28.99 -31.76 -18.78
N VAL A 5 28.72 -32.84 -18.02
CA VAL A 5 29.38 -33.05 -16.72
C VAL A 5 30.89 -33.22 -16.92
N THR A 6 31.66 -32.41 -16.18
CA THR A 6 33.13 -32.37 -16.25
C THR A 6 33.69 -33.25 -15.12
N VAL A 7 34.43 -34.27 -15.49
CA VAL A 7 35.10 -35.20 -14.58
C VAL A 7 36.60 -34.96 -14.60
N LEU A 8 37.18 -34.67 -13.45
CA LEU A 8 38.64 -34.59 -13.26
C LEU A 8 39.17 -35.98 -12.90
N ALA A 9 39.94 -36.58 -13.77
CA ALA A 9 40.64 -37.84 -13.55
C ALA A 9 42.10 -37.57 -13.11
N VAL A 10 42.44 -38.10 -11.93
CA VAL A 10 43.73 -37.86 -11.29
C VAL A 10 44.43 -39.22 -11.05
N ASP A 11 45.56 -39.46 -11.70
CA ASP A 11 46.38 -40.67 -11.56
C ASP A 11 47.80 -40.36 -12.09
N ASP A 12 48.82 -40.82 -11.40
CA ASP A 12 50.21 -40.58 -11.80
C ASP A 12 50.64 -41.43 -13.03
N GLN A 13 49.87 -42.46 -13.38
CA GLN A 13 50.11 -43.32 -14.51
C GLN A 13 49.31 -42.90 -15.76
N PRO A 14 49.95 -42.45 -16.84
CA PRO A 14 49.25 -42.00 -18.04
C PRO A 14 48.39 -43.09 -18.71
N ALA A 15 48.65 -44.39 -18.45
CA ALA A 15 47.84 -45.50 -18.93
C ALA A 15 46.43 -45.51 -18.26
N ASN A 16 46.37 -45.22 -16.95
CA ASN A 16 45.12 -45.14 -16.19
C ASN A 16 44.28 -43.95 -16.63
N LEU A 17 44.90 -42.79 -16.83
CA LEU A 17 44.20 -41.58 -17.33
C LEU A 17 43.59 -41.83 -18.72
N ARG A 18 44.35 -42.47 -19.64
CA ARG A 18 43.82 -42.88 -20.96
C ARG A 18 42.65 -43.84 -20.85
N LEU A 19 42.70 -44.78 -19.90
CA LEU A 19 41.60 -45.75 -19.67
C LEU A 19 40.36 -45.04 -19.17
N LEU A 20 40.47 -44.15 -18.20
CA LEU A 20 39.36 -43.36 -17.66
C LEU A 20 38.73 -42.49 -18.75
N ASP A 21 39.55 -41.80 -19.55
CA ASP A 21 39.08 -40.97 -20.66
C ASP A 21 38.35 -41.84 -21.72
N ALA A 22 38.93 -42.97 -22.11
CA ALA A 22 38.34 -43.90 -23.09
C ALA A 22 36.98 -44.48 -22.62
N VAL A 23 36.73 -44.58 -21.32
CA VAL A 23 35.45 -45.03 -20.75
C VAL A 23 34.47 -43.87 -20.62
N LEU A 24 34.88 -42.71 -20.16
CA LEU A 24 33.96 -41.60 -19.80
C LEU A 24 33.60 -40.74 -21.00
N SER A 25 34.51 -40.38 -21.88
CA SER A 25 34.27 -39.45 -23.00
C SER A 25 33.20 -40.00 -23.96
N PRO A 26 33.21 -41.30 -24.39
CA PRO A 26 32.12 -41.82 -25.21
C PRO A 26 30.75 -41.87 -24.53
N ASN A 27 30.71 -41.82 -23.21
CA ASN A 27 29.49 -41.81 -22.40
C ASN A 27 28.99 -40.38 -22.03
N GLY A 28 29.50 -39.36 -22.71
CA GLY A 28 28.99 -37.97 -22.62
C GLY A 28 29.61 -37.15 -21.52
N TYR A 29 30.69 -37.59 -20.89
CA TYR A 29 31.43 -36.79 -19.89
C TYR A 29 32.55 -36.02 -20.55
N ARG A 30 32.83 -34.83 -20.07
CA ARG A 30 34.04 -34.07 -20.39
C ARG A 30 35.13 -34.48 -19.41
N VAL A 31 36.21 -35.08 -19.90
CA VAL A 31 37.31 -35.52 -19.02
C VAL A 31 38.46 -34.56 -19.05
N ILE A 32 38.89 -34.14 -17.86
CA ILE A 32 40.13 -33.37 -17.63
C ILE A 32 41.06 -34.28 -16.87
N THR A 33 42.32 -34.32 -17.23
CA THR A 33 43.30 -35.21 -16.62
C THR A 33 44.35 -34.45 -15.84
N ALA A 34 44.72 -34.98 -14.68
CA ALA A 34 45.83 -34.49 -13.86
C ALA A 34 46.77 -35.66 -13.52
N SER A 35 48.07 -35.45 -13.64
CA SER A 35 49.12 -36.43 -13.37
C SER A 35 49.71 -36.35 -11.94
N SER A 36 49.24 -35.42 -11.13
CA SER A 36 49.61 -35.30 -9.72
C SER A 36 48.51 -34.61 -8.91
N GLY A 37 48.55 -34.72 -7.57
CA GLY A 37 47.63 -34.07 -6.68
C GLY A 37 47.70 -32.53 -6.72
N GLU A 38 48.90 -31.95 -6.89
CA GLU A 38 49.09 -30.50 -7.04
C GLU A 38 48.38 -29.99 -8.30
N GLN A 39 48.60 -30.67 -9.43
CA GLN A 39 47.96 -30.32 -10.70
C GLN A 39 46.39 -30.45 -10.58
N ALA A 40 45.92 -31.45 -9.86
CA ALA A 40 44.47 -31.63 -9.63
C ALA A 40 43.87 -30.44 -8.89
N LEU A 41 44.51 -29.96 -7.82
CA LEU A 41 44.07 -28.79 -7.05
C LEU A 41 44.05 -27.51 -7.90
N GLU A 42 45.07 -27.28 -8.74
CA GLU A 42 45.08 -26.13 -9.65
C GLU A 42 43.94 -26.17 -10.69
N LEU A 43 43.70 -27.34 -11.30
CA LEU A 43 42.66 -27.50 -12.32
C LEU A 43 41.24 -27.36 -11.78
N MET A 44 40.96 -27.72 -10.51
CA MET A 44 39.67 -27.55 -9.88
C MET A 44 39.22 -26.11 -9.83
N HIS A 45 40.11 -25.17 -9.56
CA HIS A 45 39.79 -23.73 -9.49
C HIS A 45 39.51 -23.08 -10.85
N SER A 46 40.04 -23.68 -11.94
CA SER A 46 40.02 -23.03 -13.26
C SER A 46 39.05 -23.66 -14.27
N SER A 47 38.53 -24.87 -14.00
CA SER A 47 37.96 -25.69 -15.07
C SER A 47 36.50 -26.13 -14.89
N GLY A 48 35.79 -25.67 -13.84
CA GLY A 48 34.40 -26.02 -13.62
C GLY A 48 34.18 -27.54 -13.48
N VAL A 49 34.88 -28.18 -12.55
CA VAL A 49 34.84 -29.62 -12.29
C VAL A 49 33.57 -29.98 -11.52
N ASP A 50 32.85 -31.01 -11.98
CA ASP A 50 31.63 -31.52 -11.36
C ASP A 50 31.85 -32.79 -10.53
N LEU A 51 32.95 -33.51 -10.77
CA LEU A 51 33.29 -34.75 -10.07
C LEU A 51 34.79 -35.03 -10.20
N VAL A 52 35.40 -35.59 -9.16
CA VAL A 52 36.82 -36.01 -9.15
C VAL A 52 36.92 -37.51 -9.03
N LEU A 53 37.65 -38.14 -9.93
CA LEU A 53 38.16 -39.52 -9.83
C LEU A 53 39.60 -39.44 -9.40
N LEU A 54 39.95 -39.93 -8.22
CA LEU A 54 41.21 -39.67 -7.57
C LEU A 54 41.96 -40.97 -7.20
N ASP A 55 43.09 -41.20 -7.79
CA ASP A 55 43.98 -42.27 -7.33
C ASP A 55 44.56 -41.95 -5.93
N ILE A 56 44.69 -42.99 -5.11
CA ILE A 56 45.20 -42.86 -3.75
C ILE A 56 46.73 -42.73 -3.74
N VAL A 57 47.39 -43.58 -4.52
CA VAL A 57 48.87 -43.71 -4.47
C VAL A 57 49.50 -42.90 -5.57
N MET A 58 49.96 -41.70 -5.23
CA MET A 58 50.64 -40.78 -6.17
C MET A 58 51.89 -40.21 -5.55
N PRO A 59 52.90 -39.85 -6.34
CA PRO A 59 54.10 -39.13 -5.88
C PRO A 59 53.69 -37.69 -5.43
N GLY A 60 54.38 -37.16 -4.40
CA GLY A 60 54.08 -35.86 -3.84
C GLY A 60 52.96 -35.93 -2.79
N ILE A 61 51.86 -35.23 -3.01
CA ILE A 61 50.66 -35.33 -2.16
C ILE A 61 49.81 -36.53 -2.59
N ASP A 62 49.42 -37.37 -1.63
CA ASP A 62 48.59 -38.52 -1.88
C ASP A 62 47.12 -38.17 -2.10
N GLY A 63 46.30 -39.12 -2.57
CA GLY A 63 44.89 -38.86 -2.81
C GLY A 63 44.10 -38.51 -1.56
N TYR A 64 44.51 -39.01 -0.40
CA TYR A 64 43.85 -38.63 0.86
C TYR A 64 44.05 -37.17 1.22
N GLU A 65 45.25 -36.64 1.03
CA GLU A 65 45.54 -35.24 1.29
C GLU A 65 44.82 -34.31 0.28
N VAL A 66 44.80 -34.69 -1.00
CA VAL A 66 44.02 -33.98 -2.02
C VAL A 66 42.55 -33.90 -1.60
N CYS A 67 41.96 -35.01 -1.19
CA CYS A 67 40.56 -35.06 -0.75
C CYS A 67 40.32 -34.16 0.48
N ARG A 68 41.22 -34.20 1.50
CA ARG A 68 41.07 -33.30 2.67
C ARG A 68 41.10 -31.84 2.28
N ARG A 69 41.97 -31.43 1.33
CA ARG A 69 42.02 -30.04 0.84
C ARG A 69 40.79 -29.66 0.09
N ILE A 70 40.21 -30.53 -0.75
CA ILE A 70 38.91 -30.33 -1.40
C ILE A 70 37.82 -30.06 -0.36
N ARG A 71 37.78 -30.82 0.73
CA ARG A 71 36.76 -30.68 1.78
C ARG A 71 36.96 -29.47 2.70
N SER A 72 38.19 -28.97 2.80
CA SER A 72 38.51 -27.81 3.64
C SER A 72 38.14 -26.47 3.00
N GLU A 73 37.89 -26.46 1.70
CA GLU A 73 37.58 -25.25 0.96
C GLU A 73 36.04 -25.13 0.71
N PRO A 74 35.37 -24.04 1.12
CA PRO A 74 33.95 -23.87 0.98
C PRO A 74 33.42 -23.97 -0.47
N SER A 75 34.23 -23.60 -1.45
CA SER A 75 33.86 -23.67 -2.88
C SER A 75 33.83 -25.10 -3.44
N THR A 76 34.56 -26.02 -2.82
CA THR A 76 34.69 -27.43 -3.27
C THR A 76 34.22 -28.45 -2.23
N GLU A 77 33.73 -28.00 -1.08
CA GLU A 77 33.29 -28.89 0.01
C GLU A 77 32.30 -29.97 -0.46
N PHE A 78 31.37 -29.60 -1.35
CA PHE A 78 30.33 -30.50 -1.91
C PHE A 78 30.69 -31.07 -3.29
N LEU A 79 31.95 -30.96 -3.72
CA LEU A 79 32.40 -31.57 -4.98
C LEU A 79 32.55 -33.09 -4.78
N PRO A 80 31.84 -33.92 -5.53
CA PRO A 80 31.95 -35.37 -5.38
C PRO A 80 33.34 -35.89 -5.69
N VAL A 81 33.89 -36.70 -4.76
CA VAL A 81 35.20 -37.34 -4.90
C VAL A 81 35.04 -38.85 -4.79
N VAL A 82 35.45 -39.54 -5.84
CA VAL A 82 35.53 -40.99 -5.90
C VAL A 82 36.98 -41.43 -5.86
N MET A 83 37.38 -42.14 -4.83
CA MET A 83 38.75 -42.65 -4.73
C MET A 83 38.88 -43.96 -5.47
N ILE A 84 40.00 -44.11 -6.20
CA ILE A 84 40.36 -45.35 -6.91
C ILE A 84 41.42 -46.06 -6.09
N THR A 85 41.15 -47.30 -5.60
CA THR A 85 41.97 -48.00 -4.62
C THR A 85 42.54 -49.31 -5.17
N ALA A 86 43.67 -49.82 -4.62
CA ALA A 86 44.24 -51.09 -5.00
C ALA A 86 43.68 -52.34 -4.30
N SER A 87 42.59 -52.24 -3.49
CA SER A 87 41.92 -53.39 -2.82
C SER A 87 42.33 -53.73 -1.37
N GLY A 88 42.19 -52.79 -0.45
CA GLY A 88 42.34 -53.11 0.99
C GLY A 88 41.19 -52.53 1.82
N GLU A 89 40.68 -53.22 2.83
CA GLU A 89 39.67 -52.66 3.75
C GLU A 89 40.16 -51.44 4.52
N GLN A 90 41.47 -51.40 4.77
CA GLN A 90 42.13 -50.25 5.45
C GLN A 90 42.11 -49.00 4.57
N GLU A 91 42.36 -49.13 3.26
CA GLU A 91 42.31 -47.99 2.30
C GLU A 91 40.87 -47.41 2.20
N LYS A 92 39.84 -48.23 2.17
CA LYS A 92 38.46 -47.82 2.18
C LYS A 92 38.11 -46.99 3.43
N THR A 93 38.54 -47.44 4.60
CA THR A 93 38.32 -46.75 5.86
C THR A 93 39.02 -45.39 5.87
N GLN A 94 40.22 -45.30 5.31
CA GLN A 94 40.98 -44.04 5.20
C GLN A 94 40.36 -43.10 4.18
N ALA A 95 39.84 -43.60 3.05
CA ALA A 95 39.13 -42.83 2.05
C ALA A 95 37.90 -42.13 2.64
N ILE A 96 37.07 -42.87 3.38
CA ILE A 96 35.90 -42.32 4.08
C ILE A 96 36.31 -41.23 5.13
N LYS A 97 37.40 -41.49 5.92
CA LYS A 97 37.95 -40.52 6.89
C LYS A 97 38.50 -39.28 6.22
N ALA A 98 39.03 -39.38 5.00
CA ALA A 98 39.51 -38.24 4.22
C ALA A 98 38.36 -37.43 3.60
N GLY A 99 37.12 -37.92 3.65
CA GLY A 99 35.93 -37.25 3.12
C GLY A 99 35.53 -37.62 1.71
N ALA A 100 36.00 -38.78 1.19
CA ALA A 100 35.53 -39.30 -0.10
C ALA A 100 34.07 -39.71 -0.04
N ASP A 101 33.32 -39.48 -1.12
CA ASP A 101 31.90 -39.84 -1.23
C ASP A 101 31.74 -41.32 -1.63
N ASP A 102 32.72 -41.86 -2.39
CA ASP A 102 32.70 -43.22 -2.81
C ASP A 102 34.12 -43.74 -3.15
N PHE A 103 34.26 -45.04 -3.41
CA PHE A 103 35.52 -45.61 -3.82
C PHE A 103 35.31 -46.73 -4.86
N ILE A 104 36.29 -46.98 -5.70
CA ILE A 104 36.33 -48.01 -6.73
C ILE A 104 37.61 -48.82 -6.63
N ASN A 105 37.53 -50.13 -6.61
CA ASN A 105 38.74 -50.98 -6.55
C ASN A 105 39.36 -51.22 -7.94
N LYS A 106 40.69 -51.18 -8.04
CA LYS A 106 41.43 -51.58 -9.22
C LYS A 106 41.65 -53.14 -9.18
N PRO A 107 41.42 -53.88 -10.27
CA PRO A 107 40.84 -53.44 -11.55
C PRO A 107 39.34 -53.25 -11.46
N PHE A 108 38.83 -52.18 -12.06
CA PHE A 108 37.38 -51.87 -12.05
C PHE A 108 36.69 -52.24 -13.34
N HIS A 109 35.42 -52.57 -13.26
CA HIS A 109 34.54 -52.76 -14.41
C HIS A 109 33.96 -51.42 -14.91
N GLN A 110 33.93 -51.28 -16.25
CA GLN A 110 33.40 -50.06 -16.88
C GLN A 110 32.00 -49.70 -16.38
N GLY A 111 31.10 -50.71 -16.25
CA GLY A 111 29.72 -50.47 -15.77
C GLY A 111 29.66 -49.96 -14.34
N GLU A 112 30.57 -50.40 -13.45
CA GLU A 112 30.62 -49.92 -12.07
C GLU A 112 31.08 -48.46 -12.02
N LEU A 113 32.17 -48.11 -12.74
CA LEU A 113 32.67 -46.74 -12.82
C LEU A 113 31.55 -45.78 -13.33
N LEU A 114 30.91 -46.12 -14.43
CA LEU A 114 29.85 -45.31 -15.03
C LEU A 114 28.64 -45.11 -14.09
N ALA A 115 28.22 -46.19 -13.40
CA ALA A 115 27.09 -46.11 -12.47
C ALA A 115 27.37 -45.16 -11.29
N ARG A 116 28.59 -45.19 -10.72
CA ARG A 116 28.99 -44.33 -9.60
C ARG A 116 29.13 -42.89 -10.05
N VAL A 117 29.81 -42.63 -11.16
CA VAL A 117 29.95 -41.30 -11.75
C VAL A 117 28.57 -40.70 -12.06
N ALA A 118 27.68 -41.44 -12.68
CA ALA A 118 26.33 -40.99 -13.00
C ALA A 118 25.52 -40.64 -11.74
N SER A 119 25.62 -41.46 -10.68
CA SER A 119 24.91 -41.24 -9.43
C SER A 119 25.39 -39.96 -8.73
N LEU A 120 26.71 -39.80 -8.58
CA LEU A 120 27.29 -38.65 -7.89
C LEU A 120 27.15 -37.36 -8.69
N ALA A 121 27.30 -37.39 -10.00
CA ALA A 121 27.03 -36.23 -10.87
C ALA A 121 25.56 -35.77 -10.79
N ARG A 122 24.61 -36.70 -10.61
CA ARG A 122 23.23 -36.35 -10.38
C ARG A 122 23.00 -35.68 -9.01
N ILE A 123 23.66 -36.18 -7.96
CA ILE A 123 23.60 -35.60 -6.62
C ILE A 123 24.16 -34.17 -6.66
N LYS A 124 25.31 -33.97 -7.29
CA LYS A 124 25.91 -32.61 -7.46
C LYS A 124 24.98 -31.64 -8.14
N ARG A 125 24.33 -32.04 -9.25
CA ARG A 125 23.35 -31.21 -9.95
C ARG A 125 22.16 -30.83 -9.08
N TYR A 126 21.64 -31.76 -8.29
CA TYR A 126 20.54 -31.44 -7.37
C TYR A 126 20.98 -30.46 -6.28
N HIS A 127 22.17 -30.66 -5.71
CA HIS A 127 22.74 -29.75 -4.73
C HIS A 127 22.88 -28.33 -5.31
N ASP A 128 23.44 -28.19 -6.50
CA ASP A 128 23.64 -26.88 -7.15
C ASP A 128 22.30 -26.22 -7.49
N THR A 129 21.31 -26.97 -7.95
CA THR A 129 19.98 -26.46 -8.21
C THR A 129 19.31 -25.95 -6.92
N ILE A 130 19.42 -26.69 -5.81
CA ILE A 130 18.87 -26.29 -4.53
C ILE A 130 19.56 -25.03 -4.01
N ALA A 131 20.89 -24.96 -4.13
CA ALA A 131 21.67 -23.79 -3.72
C ALA A 131 21.26 -22.53 -4.52
N GLN A 132 21.09 -22.68 -5.84
CA GLN A 132 20.63 -21.59 -6.70
C GLN A 132 19.23 -21.13 -6.33
N GLN A 133 18.29 -22.08 -6.17
CA GLN A 133 16.88 -21.75 -5.78
C GLN A 133 16.81 -21.07 -4.41
N ALA A 134 17.64 -21.51 -3.47
CA ALA A 134 17.71 -20.87 -2.15
C ALA A 134 18.22 -19.42 -2.24
N ALA A 135 19.21 -19.16 -3.08
CA ALA A 135 19.72 -17.81 -3.32
C ALA A 135 18.69 -16.91 -4.00
N GLU A 136 17.99 -17.39 -5.02
CA GLU A 136 16.89 -16.69 -5.70
C GLU A 136 15.74 -16.38 -4.73
N LEU A 137 15.35 -17.36 -3.91
CA LEU A 137 14.30 -17.17 -2.91
C LEU A 137 14.67 -16.13 -1.85
N ALA A 138 15.92 -16.13 -1.39
CA ALA A 138 16.42 -15.13 -0.46
C ALA A 138 16.37 -13.72 -1.06
N GLN A 139 16.73 -13.57 -2.33
CA GLN A 139 16.64 -12.30 -3.05
C GLN A 139 15.18 -11.83 -3.18
N TRP A 140 14.27 -12.72 -3.57
CA TRP A 140 12.84 -12.38 -3.68
C TRP A 140 12.21 -11.99 -2.34
N ASN A 141 12.58 -12.67 -1.26
CA ASN A 141 12.11 -12.31 0.09
C ASN A 141 12.54 -10.91 0.47
N ALA A 142 13.79 -10.52 0.24
CA ALA A 142 14.29 -9.18 0.52
C ALA A 142 13.56 -8.10 -0.31
N GLU A 143 13.27 -8.38 -1.58
CA GLU A 143 12.50 -7.48 -2.44
C GLU A 143 11.04 -7.34 -1.97
N LEU A 144 10.41 -8.45 -1.60
CA LEU A 144 9.03 -8.46 -1.05
C LEU A 144 8.94 -7.68 0.27
N GLU A 145 9.89 -7.86 1.19
CA GLU A 145 9.92 -7.11 2.44
C GLU A 145 10.01 -5.61 2.20
N THR A 146 10.86 -5.17 1.27
CA THR A 146 10.99 -3.76 0.89
C THR A 146 9.67 -3.23 0.31
N ARG A 147 9.02 -4.00 -0.56
CA ARG A 147 7.75 -3.61 -1.17
C ARG A 147 6.60 -3.52 -0.16
N VAL A 148 6.52 -4.47 0.76
CA VAL A 148 5.52 -4.48 1.86
C VAL A 148 5.72 -3.26 2.76
N GLN A 149 6.96 -2.93 3.11
CA GLN A 149 7.26 -1.76 3.93
C GLN A 149 6.83 -0.46 3.25
N THR A 150 7.12 -0.30 1.96
CA THR A 150 6.71 0.88 1.17
C THR A 150 5.18 1.01 1.13
N GLN A 151 4.47 -0.09 0.86
CA GLN A 151 3.00 -0.08 0.84
C GLN A 151 2.39 0.23 2.22
N LEU A 152 3.02 -0.24 3.30
CA LEU A 152 2.57 0.06 4.67
C LEU A 152 2.70 1.56 4.98
N GLU A 153 3.80 2.18 4.57
CA GLU A 153 4.03 3.62 4.74
C GLU A 153 3.02 4.46 3.95
N GLU A 154 2.72 4.06 2.70
CA GLU A 154 1.69 4.70 1.88
C GLU A 154 0.30 4.59 2.52
N LEU A 155 -0.08 3.40 3.00
CA LEU A 155 -1.35 3.18 3.70
C LEU A 155 -1.45 3.99 4.99
N GLN A 156 -0.37 4.09 5.77
CA GLN A 156 -0.33 4.90 6.98
C GLN A 156 -0.43 6.40 6.67
N ARG A 157 0.19 6.86 5.56
CA ARG A 157 0.05 8.24 5.07
C ARG A 157 -1.39 8.52 4.66
N MET A 158 -2.03 7.64 3.88
CA MET A 158 -3.45 7.77 3.52
C MET A 158 -4.38 7.80 4.73
N ASN A 159 -4.19 6.92 5.70
CA ASN A 159 -5.02 6.87 6.90
C ASN A 159 -4.87 8.12 7.78
N ARG A 160 -3.68 8.73 7.83
CA ARG A 160 -3.48 10.02 8.51
C ARG A 160 -4.23 11.15 7.81
N LEU A 161 -4.19 11.21 6.49
CA LEU A 161 -4.91 12.22 5.71
C LEU A 161 -6.44 12.06 5.83
N ARG A 162 -6.96 10.83 5.80
CA ARG A 162 -8.40 10.53 5.93
C ARG A 162 -9.00 10.95 7.27
N ARG A 163 -8.22 11.08 8.34
CA ARG A 163 -8.72 11.51 9.66
C ARG A 163 -9.02 13.00 9.74
N PHE A 164 -8.40 13.81 8.88
CA PHE A 164 -8.45 15.28 8.94
C PHE A 164 -9.04 15.92 7.68
N LEU A 165 -9.17 15.17 6.61
CA LEU A 165 -9.70 15.63 5.33
C LEU A 165 -10.95 14.85 4.97
N SER A 166 -11.88 15.49 4.27
CA SER A 166 -12.99 14.74 3.67
C SER A 166 -12.42 13.64 2.76
N PRO A 167 -13.12 12.50 2.59
CA PRO A 167 -12.64 11.40 1.75
C PRO A 167 -12.22 11.85 0.35
N GLN A 168 -12.94 12.81 -0.25
CA GLN A 168 -12.65 13.37 -1.57
C GLN A 168 -11.32 14.14 -1.60
N VAL A 169 -11.03 14.92 -0.55
CA VAL A 169 -9.77 15.68 -0.44
C VAL A 169 -8.59 14.75 -0.20
N ALA A 170 -8.77 13.73 0.64
CA ALA A 170 -7.75 12.73 0.90
C ALA A 170 -7.40 11.94 -0.38
N GLU A 171 -8.40 11.59 -1.18
CA GLU A 171 -8.22 10.90 -2.46
C GLU A 171 -7.52 11.78 -3.49
N LEU A 172 -7.86 13.06 -3.56
CA LEU A 172 -7.21 14.03 -4.47
C LEU A 172 -5.72 14.19 -4.15
N VAL A 173 -5.37 14.35 -2.87
CA VAL A 173 -3.97 14.46 -2.41
C VAL A 173 -3.18 13.16 -2.68
N THR A 174 -3.83 12.01 -2.49
CA THR A 174 -3.19 10.71 -2.74
C THR A 174 -2.92 10.48 -4.22
N ASN A 175 -3.88 10.83 -5.09
CA ASN A 175 -3.77 10.62 -6.53
C ASN A 175 -2.82 11.60 -7.21
N SER A 176 -2.71 12.83 -6.71
CA SER A 176 -1.80 13.84 -7.27
C SER A 176 -0.35 13.67 -6.79
N GLY A 177 -0.14 13.04 -5.63
CA GLY A 177 1.18 12.94 -5.01
C GLY A 177 1.77 14.30 -4.57
N ASP A 178 1.01 15.38 -4.70
CA ASP A 178 1.44 16.77 -4.46
C ASP A 178 0.65 17.40 -3.32
N ASP A 179 1.30 17.59 -2.20
CA ASP A 179 0.73 18.28 -1.02
C ASP A 179 0.50 19.80 -1.28
N SER A 180 0.97 20.36 -2.40
CA SER A 180 0.81 21.77 -2.75
C SER A 180 -0.64 22.19 -2.95
N ILE A 181 -1.53 21.25 -3.29
CA ILE A 181 -2.98 21.43 -3.40
C ILE A 181 -3.59 21.96 -2.08
N LEU A 182 -3.00 21.61 -0.95
CA LEU A 182 -3.40 22.06 0.38
C LEU A 182 -2.73 23.40 0.78
N GLY A 183 -1.92 23.97 -0.10
CA GLY A 183 -1.28 25.27 0.10
C GLY A 183 -2.31 26.39 0.22
N SER A 184 -1.95 27.47 0.95
CA SER A 184 -2.83 28.62 1.14
C SER A 184 -3.10 29.33 -0.19
N HIS A 185 -4.38 29.47 -0.55
CA HIS A 185 -4.83 30.14 -1.77
C HIS A 185 -6.17 30.85 -1.56
N ARG A 186 -6.51 31.77 -2.45
CA ARG A 186 -7.77 32.51 -2.42
C ARG A 186 -8.70 32.01 -3.52
N ARG A 187 -9.91 31.63 -3.12
CA ARG A 187 -10.95 31.16 -4.04
C ARG A 187 -12.34 31.66 -3.66
N GLU A 188 -13.21 31.76 -4.62
CA GLU A 188 -14.63 31.97 -4.38
C GLU A 188 -15.29 30.65 -4.06
N ILE A 189 -15.94 30.56 -2.89
CA ILE A 189 -16.60 29.37 -2.38
C ILE A 189 -18.04 29.65 -1.97
N VAL A 190 -18.82 28.59 -1.84
CA VAL A 190 -20.12 28.66 -1.17
C VAL A 190 -20.01 27.95 0.15
N VAL A 191 -20.38 28.61 1.24
CA VAL A 191 -20.30 28.08 2.60
C VAL A 191 -21.71 27.81 3.12
N VAL A 192 -21.89 26.66 3.73
CA VAL A 192 -23.12 26.19 4.37
C VAL A 192 -22.83 25.93 5.84
N PHE A 193 -23.58 26.54 6.71
CA PHE A 193 -23.66 26.22 8.14
C PHE A 193 -25.01 25.58 8.44
N CYS A 194 -25.00 24.51 9.23
CA CYS A 194 -26.17 23.83 9.73
C CYS A 194 -26.07 23.71 11.25
N ASP A 195 -27.20 23.75 11.96
CA ASP A 195 -27.24 23.68 13.41
C ASP A 195 -28.59 23.18 13.92
N LEU A 196 -28.58 22.45 15.04
CA LEU A 196 -29.81 21.99 15.70
C LEU A 196 -30.34 23.07 16.64
N ARG A 197 -31.59 23.43 16.50
CA ARG A 197 -32.26 24.35 17.40
C ARG A 197 -32.72 23.63 18.66
N GLY A 198 -32.52 24.25 19.82
CA GLY A 198 -32.85 23.65 21.11
C GLY A 198 -31.83 22.67 21.66
N PHE A 199 -30.74 22.39 20.92
CA PHE A 199 -29.76 21.36 21.30
C PHE A 199 -29.11 21.63 22.66
N THR A 200 -28.78 22.88 23.00
CA THR A 200 -28.16 23.22 24.32
C THR A 200 -29.10 22.80 25.47
N SER A 201 -30.39 23.14 25.39
CA SER A 201 -31.35 22.75 26.43
C SER A 201 -31.57 21.23 26.48
N PHE A 202 -31.59 20.58 25.34
CA PHE A 202 -31.64 19.13 25.24
C PHE A 202 -30.43 18.47 25.91
N ALA A 203 -29.23 18.93 25.60
CA ALA A 203 -27.99 18.37 26.16
C ALA A 203 -27.85 18.62 27.68
N GLU A 204 -28.44 19.71 28.21
CA GLU A 204 -28.47 19.98 29.64
C GLU A 204 -29.47 19.10 30.42
N SER A 205 -30.51 18.62 29.74
CA SER A 205 -31.63 17.90 30.37
C SER A 205 -31.67 16.40 30.11
N SER A 206 -30.81 15.92 29.17
CA SER A 206 -30.80 14.50 28.76
C SER A 206 -29.54 13.78 29.27
N GLU A 207 -29.62 12.46 29.33
CA GLU A 207 -28.44 11.64 29.66
C GLU A 207 -27.40 11.69 28.54
N PRO A 208 -26.09 11.62 28.85
CA PRO A 208 -25.02 11.72 27.85
C PRO A 208 -25.14 10.71 26.69
N GLU A 209 -25.63 9.50 26.97
CA GLU A 209 -25.83 8.45 26.00
C GLU A 209 -26.92 8.80 24.97
N GLU A 210 -27.97 9.48 25.40
CA GLU A 210 -29.04 9.97 24.51
C GLU A 210 -28.52 11.08 23.60
N VAL A 211 -27.75 12.02 24.17
CA VAL A 211 -27.11 13.11 23.41
C VAL A 211 -26.21 12.55 22.32
N MET A 212 -25.37 11.55 22.66
CA MET A 212 -24.47 10.91 21.71
C MET A 212 -25.23 10.10 20.63
N THR A 213 -26.36 9.52 20.97
CA THR A 213 -27.22 8.80 20.01
C THR A 213 -27.81 9.77 18.99
N VAL A 214 -28.43 10.86 19.44
CA VAL A 214 -29.00 11.92 18.59
C VAL A 214 -27.92 12.52 17.67
N LEU A 215 -26.74 12.89 18.22
CA LEU A 215 -25.63 13.40 17.42
C LEU A 215 -25.13 12.38 16.39
N GLY A 216 -25.05 11.10 16.76
CA GLY A 216 -24.65 10.03 15.87
C GLY A 216 -25.56 9.87 14.66
N GLU A 217 -26.88 9.85 14.88
CA GLU A 217 -27.90 9.76 13.83
C GLU A 217 -27.87 11.01 12.92
N TYR A 218 -27.77 12.18 13.53
CA TYR A 218 -27.67 13.47 12.84
C TYR A 218 -26.41 13.54 11.95
N HIS A 219 -25.24 13.30 12.49
CA HIS A 219 -23.98 13.38 11.76
C HIS A 219 -23.91 12.32 10.64
N ALA A 220 -24.40 11.10 10.87
CA ALA A 220 -24.44 10.06 9.85
C ALA A 220 -25.33 10.47 8.66
N THR A 221 -26.51 11.03 8.96
CA THR A 221 -27.47 11.49 7.95
C THR A 221 -26.89 12.64 7.12
N LEU A 222 -26.29 13.63 7.77
CA LEU A 222 -25.70 14.79 7.06
C LEU A 222 -24.44 14.42 6.29
N GLY A 223 -23.61 13.55 6.84
CA GLY A 223 -22.38 13.08 6.19
C GLY A 223 -22.65 12.38 4.85
N GLU A 224 -23.71 11.56 4.77
CA GLU A 224 -24.14 10.93 3.52
C GLU A 224 -24.51 11.98 2.44
N LEU A 225 -25.23 13.03 2.83
CA LEU A 225 -25.63 14.10 1.92
C LEU A 225 -24.45 14.97 1.49
N ILE A 226 -23.55 15.33 2.41
CA ILE A 226 -22.34 16.07 2.08
C ILE A 226 -21.54 15.36 1.00
N PHE A 227 -21.36 14.05 1.16
CA PHE A 227 -20.65 13.23 0.18
C PHE A 227 -21.38 13.20 -1.19
N ARG A 228 -22.70 12.97 -1.17
CA ARG A 228 -23.54 12.90 -2.39
C ARG A 228 -23.50 14.17 -3.22
N TYR A 229 -23.51 15.34 -2.56
CA TYR A 229 -23.48 16.64 -3.23
C TYR A 229 -22.08 17.20 -3.45
N GLN A 230 -21.03 16.42 -3.11
CA GLN A 230 -19.63 16.79 -3.27
C GLN A 230 -19.21 18.04 -2.44
N GLY A 231 -19.82 18.21 -1.27
CA GLY A 231 -19.42 19.22 -0.31
C GLY A 231 -18.14 18.82 0.44
N THR A 232 -17.32 19.80 0.77
CA THR A 232 -16.15 19.60 1.63
C THR A 232 -16.52 19.92 3.06
N LEU A 233 -16.59 18.90 3.92
CA LEU A 233 -16.80 19.08 5.36
C LEU A 233 -15.53 19.67 5.97
N GLU A 234 -15.66 20.85 6.61
CA GLU A 234 -14.54 21.46 7.34
C GLU A 234 -14.46 20.93 8.76
N ARG A 235 -15.55 21.07 9.53
CA ARG A 235 -15.58 20.64 10.94
C ARG A 235 -16.98 20.37 11.44
N PHE A 236 -17.05 19.60 12.52
CA PHE A 236 -18.17 19.55 13.44
C PHE A 236 -17.95 20.49 14.61
N THR A 237 -18.98 21.22 15.03
CA THR A 237 -18.95 22.12 16.19
C THR A 237 -20.04 21.71 17.22
N GLY A 238 -19.98 20.44 17.67
CA GLY A 238 -21.04 19.83 18.45
C GLY A 238 -22.23 19.46 17.56
N ASP A 239 -23.34 20.15 17.71
CA ASP A 239 -24.57 20.05 16.91
C ASP A 239 -24.51 20.83 15.59
N GLY A 240 -23.52 21.72 15.45
CA GLY A 240 -23.29 22.47 14.22
C GLY A 240 -22.28 21.81 13.31
N LEU A 241 -22.35 22.11 12.02
CA LEU A 241 -21.34 21.72 11.04
C LEU A 241 -21.16 22.80 9.98
N MET A 242 -19.94 22.86 9.43
CA MET A 242 -19.58 23.74 8.33
C MET A 242 -19.16 22.93 7.12
N VAL A 243 -19.78 23.20 5.99
CA VAL A 243 -19.46 22.61 4.68
C VAL A 243 -19.17 23.74 3.70
N PHE A 244 -18.22 23.56 2.80
CA PHE A 244 -18.03 24.48 1.70
C PHE A 244 -17.96 23.74 0.36
N PHE A 245 -18.18 24.48 -0.75
CA PHE A 245 -18.21 23.98 -2.12
C PHE A 245 -17.24 24.75 -2.98
N ASN A 246 -16.80 24.14 -4.08
CA ASN A 246 -15.89 24.71 -5.07
C ASN A 246 -14.42 24.72 -4.64
N ASP A 247 -14.06 23.98 -3.60
CA ASP A 247 -12.68 23.82 -3.14
C ASP A 247 -12.55 22.56 -2.27
N PRO A 248 -11.47 21.78 -2.35
CA PRO A 248 -10.35 21.88 -3.28
C PRO A 248 -10.74 21.44 -4.70
N ILE A 249 -11.87 20.75 -4.84
CA ILE A 249 -12.40 20.28 -6.14
C ILE A 249 -13.26 21.40 -6.74
N PRO A 250 -12.90 21.96 -7.93
CA PRO A 250 -13.76 22.89 -8.64
C PRO A 250 -15.08 22.22 -9.00
N LEU A 251 -16.18 22.95 -8.81
CA LEU A 251 -17.52 22.45 -9.10
C LEU A 251 -18.27 23.39 -10.03
N ASP A 252 -19.03 22.81 -10.95
CA ASP A 252 -20.01 23.56 -11.71
C ASP A 252 -21.23 23.85 -10.81
N GLU A 253 -21.76 25.08 -10.89
CA GLU A 253 -22.94 25.56 -10.14
C GLU A 253 -22.87 25.30 -8.60
N PRO A 254 -21.77 25.72 -7.89
CA PRO A 254 -21.60 25.39 -6.49
C PRO A 254 -22.71 25.92 -5.58
N ALA A 255 -23.32 27.06 -5.94
CA ALA A 255 -24.45 27.62 -5.20
C ALA A 255 -25.70 26.74 -5.29
N ARG A 256 -26.01 26.22 -6.49
CA ARG A 256 -27.11 25.29 -6.69
C ARG A 256 -26.93 24.02 -5.89
N ARG A 257 -25.74 23.38 -5.97
CA ARG A 257 -25.43 22.16 -5.21
C ARG A 257 -25.54 22.37 -3.71
N ALA A 258 -25.08 23.51 -3.20
CA ALA A 258 -25.20 23.87 -1.79
C ALA A 258 -26.66 24.00 -1.34
N VAL A 259 -27.51 24.64 -2.16
CA VAL A 259 -28.93 24.79 -1.87
C VAL A 259 -29.67 23.45 -1.95
N GLU A 260 -29.41 22.65 -2.99
CA GLU A 260 -29.99 21.31 -3.12
C GLU A 260 -29.62 20.41 -1.92
N MET A 261 -28.34 20.44 -1.51
CA MET A 261 -27.89 19.72 -0.31
C MET A 261 -28.62 20.19 0.94
N ALA A 262 -28.72 21.51 1.16
CA ALA A 262 -29.35 22.05 2.34
C ALA A 262 -30.85 21.71 2.43
N LEU A 263 -31.55 21.73 1.32
CA LEU A 263 -32.95 21.31 1.25
C LEU A 263 -33.12 19.80 1.54
N ALA A 264 -32.23 18.97 0.96
CA ALA A 264 -32.25 17.54 1.25
C ALA A 264 -31.87 17.24 2.72
N MET A 265 -30.94 18.03 3.32
CA MET A 265 -30.62 17.93 4.74
C MET A 265 -31.81 18.28 5.60
N ARG A 266 -32.48 19.39 5.31
CA ARG A 266 -33.70 19.80 6.02
C ARG A 266 -34.72 18.69 6.03
N ASP A 267 -35.08 18.15 4.86
CA ASP A 267 -36.12 17.12 4.71
C ASP A 267 -35.78 15.81 5.45
N ARG A 268 -34.48 15.43 5.45
CA ARG A 268 -34.02 14.22 6.16
C ARG A 268 -33.96 14.43 7.67
N VAL A 269 -33.53 15.62 8.14
CA VAL A 269 -33.45 15.94 9.56
C VAL A 269 -34.87 16.11 10.13
N GLU A 270 -35.83 16.63 9.36
CA GLU A 270 -37.23 16.72 9.78
C GLU A 270 -37.81 15.33 10.15
N THR A 271 -37.46 14.28 9.37
CA THR A 271 -37.82 12.90 9.70
C THR A 271 -37.18 12.42 11.02
N LEU A 272 -35.93 12.82 11.31
CA LEU A 272 -35.29 12.52 12.59
C LEU A 272 -35.94 13.28 13.74
N ILE A 273 -36.26 14.56 13.56
CA ILE A 273 -36.92 15.41 14.54
C ILE A 273 -38.28 14.79 14.93
N GLU A 274 -39.04 14.28 13.96
CA GLU A 274 -40.28 13.58 14.25
C GLU A 274 -40.08 12.34 15.14
N SER A 275 -38.99 11.62 14.95
CA SER A 275 -38.63 10.46 15.78
C SER A 275 -38.19 10.87 17.18
N TRP A 276 -37.38 11.90 17.29
CA TRP A 276 -36.87 12.46 18.56
C TRP A 276 -37.99 13.13 19.38
N SER A 277 -38.95 13.78 18.73
CA SER A 277 -40.15 14.36 19.40
C SER A 277 -40.97 13.31 20.09
N ARG A 278 -41.07 12.08 19.55
CA ARG A 278 -41.78 10.96 20.22
C ARG A 278 -41.07 10.51 21.49
N LEU A 279 -39.78 10.78 21.59
CA LEU A 279 -38.96 10.53 22.81
C LEU A 279 -39.00 11.72 23.78
N GLY A 280 -39.68 12.82 23.44
CA GLY A 280 -39.80 14.02 24.26
C GLY A 280 -38.75 15.09 23.98
N HIS A 281 -37.97 14.96 22.93
CA HIS A 281 -36.92 15.92 22.58
C HIS A 281 -37.48 16.98 21.61
N ASP A 282 -37.46 18.24 22.02
CA ASP A 282 -37.90 19.38 21.19
C ASP A 282 -36.69 20.01 20.48
N LEU A 283 -36.39 19.46 19.31
CA LEU A 283 -35.26 19.89 18.46
C LEU A 283 -35.78 20.45 17.14
N GLY A 284 -35.04 21.37 16.56
CA GLY A 284 -35.28 21.89 15.22
C GLY A 284 -34.01 21.94 14.39
N PHE A 285 -34.12 22.35 13.13
CA PHE A 285 -32.96 22.41 12.22
C PHE A 285 -32.96 23.69 11.41
N GLY A 286 -31.85 24.40 11.35
CA GLY A 286 -31.66 25.64 10.59
C GLY A 286 -30.39 25.64 9.75
N VAL A 287 -30.44 26.27 8.57
CA VAL A 287 -29.33 26.35 7.62
C VAL A 287 -29.08 27.78 7.19
N GLY A 288 -27.79 28.17 7.09
CA GLY A 288 -27.35 29.42 6.53
C GLY A 288 -26.35 29.23 5.39
N ILE A 289 -26.57 29.89 4.24
CA ILE A 289 -25.71 29.75 3.06
C ILE A 289 -25.24 31.11 2.57
N ALA A 290 -23.93 31.25 2.34
CA ALA A 290 -23.33 32.43 1.75
C ALA A 290 -22.30 32.08 0.68
N GLN A 291 -22.11 32.97 -0.30
CA GLN A 291 -21.12 32.88 -1.36
C GLN A 291 -20.18 34.07 -1.35
N GLY A 292 -18.88 33.82 -1.46
CA GLY A 292 -17.86 34.86 -1.50
C GLY A 292 -16.44 34.29 -1.51
N PHE A 293 -15.47 35.20 -1.47
CA PHE A 293 -14.06 34.84 -1.43
C PHE A 293 -13.62 34.46 0.00
N ALA A 294 -12.86 33.40 0.10
CA ALA A 294 -12.14 32.97 1.28
C ALA A 294 -10.68 32.69 0.96
N THR A 295 -9.83 32.69 1.97
CA THR A 295 -8.51 32.06 1.93
C THR A 295 -8.65 30.64 2.45
N LEU A 296 -8.29 29.68 1.64
CA LEU A 296 -8.36 28.25 1.97
C LEU A 296 -6.95 27.69 2.07
N GLY A 297 -6.81 26.64 2.84
CA GLY A 297 -5.54 25.95 2.97
C GLY A 297 -5.41 25.22 4.29
N ARG A 298 -4.24 24.65 4.49
CA ARG A 298 -3.89 23.95 5.72
C ARG A 298 -3.64 24.94 6.85
N ILE A 299 -4.42 24.83 7.92
CA ILE A 299 -4.35 25.68 9.11
C ILE A 299 -4.05 24.80 10.32
N GLY A 300 -3.12 25.22 11.15
CA GLY A 300 -2.73 24.49 12.35
C GLY A 300 -1.23 24.51 12.61
N TYR A 301 -0.75 23.55 13.34
CA TYR A 301 0.67 23.39 13.69
C TYR A 301 1.13 21.95 13.44
N GLU A 302 2.43 21.71 13.49
CA GLU A 302 3.02 20.38 13.26
C GLU A 302 2.41 19.36 14.23
N GLY A 303 1.77 18.33 13.64
CA GLY A 303 1.02 17.29 14.36
C GLY A 303 -0.51 17.45 14.35
N ARG A 304 -1.07 18.64 14.03
CA ARG A 304 -2.51 18.88 13.88
C ARG A 304 -2.80 19.98 12.88
N PHE A 305 -3.20 19.60 11.69
CA PHE A 305 -3.64 20.51 10.64
C PHE A 305 -5.07 20.18 10.21
N ASP A 306 -5.86 21.22 10.00
CA ASP A 306 -7.17 21.14 9.37
C ASP A 306 -7.11 21.85 8.00
N TYR A 307 -7.88 21.38 7.03
CA TYR A 307 -8.09 22.11 5.78
C TYR A 307 -9.30 23.00 5.96
N ALA A 308 -9.09 24.30 6.01
CA ALA A 308 -10.10 25.25 6.45
C ALA A 308 -10.21 26.47 5.54
N ALA A 309 -11.37 27.15 5.63
CA ALA A 309 -11.69 28.36 4.91
C ALA A 309 -11.81 29.56 5.86
N ILE A 310 -10.99 30.60 5.66
CA ILE A 310 -11.04 31.84 6.44
C ILE A 310 -11.51 32.97 5.54
N GLY A 311 -12.60 33.64 5.95
CA GLY A 311 -13.13 34.79 5.22
C GLY A 311 -14.42 35.35 5.81
N SER A 312 -14.82 36.54 5.37
CA SER A 312 -16.12 37.12 5.77
C SER A 312 -17.31 36.27 5.32
N VAL A 313 -17.15 35.47 4.29
CA VAL A 313 -18.19 34.54 3.78
C VAL A 313 -18.54 33.45 4.79
N THR A 314 -17.56 32.94 5.55
CA THR A 314 -17.80 31.93 6.60
C THR A 314 -18.59 32.54 7.76
N ASN A 315 -18.21 33.75 8.18
CA ASN A 315 -18.95 34.46 9.21
C ASN A 315 -20.37 34.81 8.77
N LEU A 316 -20.58 35.17 7.50
CA LEU A 316 -21.89 35.49 6.97
C LEU A 316 -22.80 34.26 6.98
N ALA A 317 -22.33 33.12 6.51
CA ALA A 317 -23.09 31.85 6.52
C ALA A 317 -23.46 31.42 7.96
N ALA A 318 -22.50 31.54 8.91
CA ALA A 318 -22.75 31.24 10.32
C ALA A 318 -23.83 32.16 10.92
N ARG A 319 -23.82 33.46 10.60
CA ARG A 319 -24.85 34.41 11.09
C ARG A 319 -26.21 34.13 10.48
N LEU A 320 -26.29 33.84 9.18
CA LEU A 320 -27.54 33.43 8.54
C LEU A 320 -28.10 32.14 9.16
N CYS A 321 -27.22 31.16 9.45
CA CYS A 321 -27.63 29.99 10.18
C CYS A 321 -28.22 30.34 11.56
N ALA A 322 -27.57 31.20 12.33
CA ALA A 322 -28.05 31.59 13.66
C ALA A 322 -29.43 32.28 13.61
N GLU A 323 -29.73 33.03 12.54
CA GLU A 323 -31.02 33.71 12.33
C GLU A 323 -32.10 32.76 11.76
N ALA A 324 -31.71 31.62 11.19
CA ALA A 324 -32.63 30.67 10.61
C ALA A 324 -33.52 30.03 11.69
N GLY A 325 -34.82 30.10 11.55
CA GLY A 325 -35.77 29.32 12.34
C GLY A 325 -35.72 27.81 11.98
N SER A 326 -36.48 27.00 12.76
CA SER A 326 -36.65 25.57 12.44
C SER A 326 -37.23 25.36 11.05
N GLY A 327 -36.60 24.49 10.25
CA GLY A 327 -37.02 24.19 8.86
C GLY A 327 -36.64 25.25 7.83
N GLN A 328 -35.96 26.34 8.22
CA GLN A 328 -35.57 27.40 7.31
C GLN A 328 -34.15 27.15 6.69
N VAL A 329 -34.03 27.46 5.40
CA VAL A 329 -32.80 27.53 4.64
C VAL A 329 -32.54 28.96 4.19
N LEU A 330 -31.84 29.75 5.02
CA LEU A 330 -31.55 31.13 4.74
C LEU A 330 -30.31 31.29 3.85
N VAL A 331 -30.47 32.02 2.74
CA VAL A 331 -29.38 32.26 1.80
C VAL A 331 -29.13 33.74 1.63
N ALA A 332 -27.86 34.16 1.48
CA ALA A 332 -27.50 35.50 1.12
C ALA A 332 -27.95 35.84 -0.30
N GLN A 333 -28.17 37.18 -0.59
CA GLN A 333 -28.58 37.68 -1.90
C GLN A 333 -27.76 37.08 -3.07
N ARG A 334 -26.44 36.95 -2.92
CA ARG A 334 -25.57 36.40 -3.97
C ARG A 334 -25.86 34.94 -4.32
N VAL A 335 -26.14 34.11 -3.30
CA VAL A 335 -26.55 32.74 -3.47
C VAL A 335 -27.93 32.68 -4.13
N PHE A 336 -28.88 33.48 -3.64
CA PHE A 336 -30.23 33.50 -4.22
C PHE A 336 -30.21 33.89 -5.69
N SER A 337 -29.47 34.94 -6.05
CA SER A 337 -29.34 35.37 -7.45
C SER A 337 -28.72 34.33 -8.38
N ALA A 338 -27.90 33.43 -7.84
CA ALA A 338 -27.33 32.34 -8.61
C ALA A 338 -28.31 31.19 -8.87
N VAL A 339 -29.40 31.09 -8.08
CA VAL A 339 -30.38 29.97 -8.15
C VAL A 339 -31.83 30.45 -8.40
N GLU A 340 -32.11 31.75 -8.51
CA GLU A 340 -33.46 32.30 -8.57
C GLU A 340 -34.32 31.75 -9.72
N SER A 341 -33.70 31.37 -10.82
CA SER A 341 -34.40 30.73 -11.95
C SER A 341 -34.74 29.24 -11.71
N GLN A 342 -34.18 28.64 -10.67
CA GLN A 342 -34.22 27.22 -10.40
C GLN A 342 -34.74 26.91 -8.98
N ALA A 343 -34.98 27.92 -8.15
CA ALA A 343 -35.40 27.76 -6.75
C ALA A 343 -36.60 28.64 -6.43
N VAL A 344 -37.48 28.16 -5.55
CA VAL A 344 -38.57 28.92 -4.94
C VAL A 344 -38.06 29.47 -3.62
N GLY A 345 -38.09 30.81 -3.47
CA GLY A 345 -37.67 31.45 -2.25
C GLY A 345 -38.38 32.79 -2.01
N GLU A 346 -38.52 33.16 -0.78
CA GLU A 346 -39.15 34.41 -0.34
C GLU A 346 -38.11 35.31 0.39
N SER A 347 -38.24 36.61 0.23
CA SER A 347 -37.37 37.59 0.94
C SER A 347 -37.75 37.63 2.42
N VAL A 348 -36.77 37.35 3.29
CA VAL A 348 -36.91 37.52 4.76
C VAL A 348 -36.70 38.96 5.18
N GLY A 349 -36.31 39.80 4.21
CA GLY A 349 -35.98 41.20 4.44
C GLY A 349 -34.51 41.49 4.59
N VAL A 350 -34.20 42.54 5.31
CA VAL A 350 -32.82 43.00 5.54
C VAL A 350 -32.45 42.72 6.98
N LEU A 351 -31.41 41.92 7.18
CA LEU A 351 -30.95 41.51 8.50
C LEU A 351 -29.75 42.37 8.95
N GLU A 352 -29.79 42.80 10.20
CA GLU A 352 -28.65 43.46 10.86
C GLU A 352 -27.84 42.37 11.60
N LEU A 353 -26.81 41.86 10.96
CA LEU A 353 -26.00 40.78 11.49
C LEU A 353 -24.82 41.32 12.32
N ARG A 354 -24.65 40.82 13.53
CA ARG A 354 -23.56 41.21 14.43
C ARG A 354 -22.19 41.04 13.75
N GLY A 355 -21.39 42.09 13.69
CA GLY A 355 -20.06 42.11 13.10
C GLY A 355 -20.02 42.50 11.61
N PHE A 356 -21.17 42.80 11.01
CA PHE A 356 -21.27 43.37 9.67
C PHE A 356 -21.68 44.83 9.74
N SER A 357 -20.96 45.69 9.03
CA SER A 357 -21.22 47.15 8.97
C SER A 357 -22.36 47.50 8.01
N ARG A 358 -22.81 46.57 7.18
CA ARG A 358 -23.89 46.73 6.22
C ARG A 358 -24.96 45.69 6.48
N SER A 359 -26.21 46.09 6.38
CA SER A 359 -27.34 45.21 6.45
C SER A 359 -27.33 44.23 5.27
N ILE A 360 -27.69 42.98 5.51
CA ILE A 360 -27.63 41.87 4.55
C ILE A 360 -29.05 41.50 4.15
N ARG A 361 -29.34 41.47 2.85
CA ARG A 361 -30.61 40.94 2.34
C ARG A 361 -30.53 39.41 2.30
N ALA A 362 -31.49 38.75 2.91
CA ALA A 362 -31.60 37.28 2.99
C ALA A 362 -32.90 36.77 2.40
N PHE A 363 -32.86 35.53 1.96
CA PHE A 363 -34.02 34.81 1.38
C PHE A 363 -34.15 33.47 2.06
N ASN A 364 -35.37 33.02 2.31
CA ASN A 364 -35.65 31.64 2.72
C ASN A 364 -35.99 30.82 1.47
N VAL A 365 -35.19 29.80 1.16
CA VAL A 365 -35.42 28.91 0.03
C VAL A 365 -36.27 27.72 0.50
N SER A 366 -37.39 27.49 -0.13
CA SER A 366 -38.34 26.44 0.25
C SER A 366 -38.19 25.16 -0.60
N SER A 367 -37.88 25.28 -1.88
CA SER A 367 -37.75 24.12 -2.79
C SER A 367 -36.97 24.48 -4.06
N MET A 368 -36.49 23.48 -4.76
CA MET A 368 -36.00 23.62 -6.16
C MET A 368 -37.17 23.44 -7.12
N ILE A 369 -37.14 24.19 -8.24
CA ILE A 369 -38.09 24.04 -9.34
C ILE A 369 -37.68 22.79 -10.12
N ASN A 370 -38.52 21.75 -10.12
CA ASN A 370 -38.27 20.55 -10.92
C ASN A 370 -38.39 20.88 -12.41
N SER A 371 -37.31 20.79 -13.14
CA SER A 371 -37.27 20.94 -14.62
C SER A 371 -37.93 19.77 -15.40
N SER A 372 -38.62 18.85 -14.68
CA SER A 372 -39.27 17.67 -15.27
C SER A 372 -40.68 17.92 -15.85
N ALA A 373 -41.17 19.17 -15.87
CA ALA A 373 -42.58 19.48 -16.30
C ALA A 373 -42.69 20.03 -17.73
N GLU A 374 -41.62 20.24 -18.49
CA GLU A 374 -41.69 20.82 -19.86
C GLU A 374 -41.36 19.86 -21.00
N VAL A 375 -41.64 18.58 -20.87
CA VAL A 375 -41.66 17.67 -22.05
C VAL A 375 -42.97 16.89 -22.09
N ARG A 376 -44.08 17.60 -22.09
CA ARG A 376 -45.41 17.11 -22.58
C ARG A 376 -46.26 18.29 -23.01
N SER A 377 -46.01 18.75 -24.24
CA SER A 377 -47.05 19.37 -25.06
C SER A 377 -46.70 19.17 -26.54
#